data_116399c81a589219556b58c2e57dda19
#
_entry.id   116399c81a589219556b58c2e57dda19
#
_cell.length_a   1.000
_cell.length_b   1.000
_cell.length_c   1.000
_cell.angle_alpha   90.00
_cell.angle_beta   90.00
_cell.angle_gamma   90.00
#
_symmetry.space_group_name_H-M   'P 1'
#
loop_
_entity.id
_entity.type
_entity.pdbx_description
1 polymer ?
#
loop_
_entity_poly.entity_id
_entity_poly.type
_entity_poly.pdbx_seq_one_letter_code
_entity_poly.pdbx_strand_id
1 'polypeptide(L)'
;MTATTSTTEPTTESPADERFVEHPLAPGRIAIHDPAIVEDNGTYYVFGTHRRCARSTDLVHWERFENNLTRDPASLLGGIWEAWPKQPENPALEGNTWAPDVIWNDVMRKWCMYLSVNGHEFRSVIVLLTADRLDGDWTYVGPVVYSGFNVDNVGRTDVPRVLGDEAAHGDLSRYASLKDTRINAIDAAPIRCDHGELWMSFGSWFGGIWMFKLDPKTGLRDYSVRYPLVHDSADPYYGVKVAGGYWNSGEGSYFVHRNGWWYLFMAYGWLGRTGGYQIR
;
A
#
# COMPACT_ATOMS: atom_id res chain seq x y z
N MET A 1 -18.86 60.44 9.78
CA MET A 1 -18.35 59.48 10.79
C MET A 1 -19.30 58.31 10.78
N THR A 2 -18.94 57.26 10.06
CA THR A 2 -19.71 56.01 9.92
C THR A 2 -18.95 54.92 10.69
N ALA A 3 -19.54 54.44 11.75
CA ALA A 3 -19.00 53.39 12.58
C ALA A 3 -19.24 52.04 11.89
N THR A 4 -18.17 51.31 11.58
CA THR A 4 -18.19 49.94 11.11
C THR A 4 -18.21 49.02 12.33
N THR A 5 -19.31 48.34 12.57
CA THR A 5 -19.41 47.27 13.56
C THR A 5 -18.88 46.00 12.95
N SER A 6 -17.75 45.53 13.48
CA SER A 6 -17.19 44.19 13.22
C SER A 6 -17.97 43.17 14.02
N THR A 7 -18.73 42.31 13.35
CA THR A 7 -19.30 41.09 13.93
C THR A 7 -18.32 39.98 13.83
N THR A 8 -17.66 39.61 14.93
CA THR A 8 -16.95 38.37 15.11
C THR A 8 -17.94 37.21 15.23
N GLU A 9 -17.99 36.34 14.24
CA GLU A 9 -18.69 35.05 14.36
C GLU A 9 -18.02 34.19 15.44
N PRO A 10 -18.78 33.53 16.29
CA PRO A 10 -18.23 32.60 17.26
C PRO A 10 -17.72 31.34 16.51
N THR A 11 -16.43 31.04 16.64
CA THR A 11 -15.85 29.73 16.27
C THR A 11 -16.47 28.68 17.18
N THR A 12 -17.44 27.93 16.68
CA THR A 12 -17.91 26.73 17.34
C THR A 12 -16.81 25.66 17.21
N GLU A 13 -16.01 25.49 18.25
CA GLU A 13 -15.24 24.27 18.43
C GLU A 13 -16.22 23.11 18.42
N SER A 14 -16.04 22.23 17.44
CA SER A 14 -16.77 20.96 17.40
C SER A 14 -16.42 20.18 18.67
N PRO A 15 -17.41 19.68 19.42
CA PRO A 15 -17.09 18.87 20.59
C PRO A 15 -16.21 17.69 20.17
N ALA A 16 -15.08 17.51 20.87
CA ALA A 16 -14.22 16.37 20.69
C ALA A 16 -15.08 15.10 20.74
N ASP A 17 -14.94 14.25 19.72
CA ASP A 17 -15.76 13.06 19.60
C ASP A 17 -15.41 12.07 20.72
N GLU A 18 -16.18 12.07 21.81
CA GLU A 18 -16.01 11.22 22.99
C GLU A 18 -16.02 9.72 22.68
N ARG A 19 -16.27 9.33 21.41
CA ARG A 19 -16.32 7.93 20.98
C ARG A 19 -14.96 7.28 20.78
N PHE A 20 -13.86 8.04 20.77
CA PHE A 20 -12.51 7.52 20.65
C PHE A 20 -11.73 7.60 21.98
N VAL A 21 -12.27 7.04 23.02
CA VAL A 21 -11.50 6.82 24.24
C VAL A 21 -10.56 5.64 24.00
N GLU A 22 -9.26 5.89 23.98
CA GLU A 22 -8.27 4.82 23.99
C GLU A 22 -8.38 4.02 25.29
N HIS A 23 -9.07 2.90 25.22
CA HIS A 23 -9.07 1.96 26.34
C HIS A 23 -7.76 1.13 26.34
N PRO A 24 -7.11 0.95 27.49
CA PRO A 24 -5.98 0.03 27.59
C PRO A 24 -6.36 -1.34 27.05
N LEU A 25 -5.53 -1.89 26.18
CA LEU A 25 -5.78 -3.24 25.64
C LEU A 25 -5.65 -4.27 26.76
N ALA A 26 -6.56 -5.22 26.81
CA ALA A 26 -6.46 -6.37 27.71
C ALA A 26 -5.19 -7.19 27.39
N PRO A 27 -4.62 -7.90 28.37
CA PRO A 27 -3.48 -8.78 28.14
C PRO A 27 -3.72 -9.74 26.95
N GLY A 28 -2.71 -9.90 26.09
CA GLY A 28 -2.80 -10.69 24.87
C GLY A 28 -3.53 -10.03 23.71
N ARG A 29 -3.97 -8.78 23.85
CA ARG A 29 -4.54 -8.00 22.75
C ARG A 29 -3.48 -7.11 22.14
N ILE A 30 -3.62 -6.84 20.85
CA ILE A 30 -2.75 -5.94 20.08
C ILE A 30 -3.60 -4.94 19.30
N ALA A 31 -3.05 -3.77 19.02
CA ALA A 31 -3.57 -2.83 18.04
C ALA A 31 -2.66 -2.88 16.81
N ILE A 32 -3.23 -3.18 15.66
CA ILE A 32 -2.55 -3.17 14.37
C ILE A 32 -3.43 -2.43 13.38
N HIS A 33 -2.85 -1.47 12.68
CA HIS A 33 -3.47 -0.74 11.58
C HIS A 33 -3.11 -1.46 10.26
N ASP A 34 -4.04 -1.50 9.30
CA ASP A 34 -3.90 -2.18 8.01
C ASP A 34 -3.41 -3.64 8.15
N PRO A 35 -4.15 -4.50 8.85
CA PRO A 35 -3.69 -5.84 9.15
C PRO A 35 -3.76 -6.77 7.94
N ALA A 36 -2.64 -7.41 7.59
CA ALA A 36 -2.61 -8.61 6.77
C ALA A 36 -2.44 -9.83 7.67
N ILE A 37 -3.37 -10.78 7.59
CA ILE A 37 -3.35 -12.00 8.39
C ILE A 37 -3.13 -13.20 7.48
N VAL A 38 -2.13 -14.01 7.81
CA VAL A 38 -1.84 -15.27 7.14
C VAL A 38 -1.72 -16.41 8.15
N GLU A 39 -2.07 -17.61 7.73
CA GLU A 39 -1.95 -18.82 8.54
C GLU A 39 -0.84 -19.71 7.99
N ASP A 40 -0.01 -20.24 8.88
CA ASP A 40 0.98 -21.25 8.57
C ASP A 40 1.04 -22.29 9.70
N ASN A 41 0.71 -23.55 9.37
CA ASN A 41 0.76 -24.69 10.29
C ASN A 41 0.03 -24.46 11.63
N GLY A 42 -1.18 -23.90 11.60
CA GLY A 42 -2.03 -23.65 12.77
C GLY A 42 -1.62 -22.43 13.58
N THR A 43 -0.70 -21.63 13.09
CA THR A 43 -0.31 -20.35 13.67
C THR A 43 -0.72 -19.22 12.73
N TYR A 44 -1.43 -18.25 13.25
CA TYR A 44 -1.80 -17.02 12.55
C TYR A 44 -0.75 -15.96 12.80
N TYR A 45 -0.35 -15.30 11.74
CA TYR A 45 0.60 -14.20 11.76
C TYR A 45 -0.10 -12.95 11.25
N VAL A 46 0.09 -11.83 11.92
CA VAL A 46 -0.42 -10.54 11.49
C VAL A 46 0.74 -9.56 11.27
N PHE A 47 0.69 -8.87 10.15
CA PHE A 47 1.59 -7.79 9.80
C PHE A 47 0.77 -6.52 9.55
N GLY A 48 1.32 -5.35 9.86
CA GLY A 48 0.59 -4.11 9.67
C GLY A 48 1.48 -2.90 9.54
N THR A 49 0.85 -1.77 9.34
CA THR A 49 1.47 -0.45 9.23
C THR A 49 2.46 -0.21 10.37
N HIS A 50 3.55 0.51 10.06
CA HIS A 50 4.68 0.76 10.93
C HIS A 50 5.43 -0.50 11.36
N ARG A 51 5.42 -1.54 10.49
CA ARG A 51 6.17 -2.79 10.68
C ARG A 51 5.75 -3.59 11.91
N ARG A 52 4.53 -3.39 12.38
CA ARG A 52 4.00 -4.14 13.51
C ARG A 52 3.72 -5.57 13.10
N CYS A 53 4.10 -6.52 13.96
CA CYS A 53 3.82 -7.93 13.75
C CYS A 53 3.54 -8.65 15.06
N ALA A 54 2.70 -9.68 14.97
CA ALA A 54 2.39 -10.59 16.06
C ALA A 54 1.92 -11.93 15.52
N ARG A 55 1.85 -12.94 16.39
CA ARG A 55 1.35 -14.27 16.07
C ARG A 55 0.34 -14.72 17.11
N SER A 56 -0.53 -15.65 16.71
CA SER A 56 -1.57 -16.24 17.57
C SER A 56 -1.91 -17.65 17.11
N THR A 57 -2.35 -18.51 18.02
CA THR A 57 -2.89 -19.83 17.69
C THR A 57 -4.42 -19.88 17.77
N ASP A 58 -5.07 -18.81 18.20
CA ASP A 58 -6.52 -18.76 18.44
C ASP A 58 -7.21 -17.49 17.92
N LEU A 59 -6.46 -16.55 17.27
CA LEU A 59 -6.93 -15.24 16.81
C LEU A 59 -7.42 -14.28 17.93
N VAL A 60 -7.25 -14.68 19.18
CA VAL A 60 -7.70 -13.93 20.37
C VAL A 60 -6.53 -13.45 21.19
N HIS A 61 -5.56 -14.33 21.44
CA HIS A 61 -4.35 -14.03 22.21
C HIS A 61 -3.18 -13.88 21.27
N TRP A 62 -2.61 -12.69 21.24
CA TRP A 62 -1.53 -12.33 20.31
C TRP A 62 -0.24 -12.09 21.07
N GLU A 63 0.85 -12.61 20.53
CA GLU A 63 2.21 -12.41 20.98
C GLU A 63 2.99 -11.65 19.92
N ARG A 64 3.58 -10.50 20.30
CA ARG A 64 4.49 -9.77 19.39
C ARG A 64 5.77 -10.55 19.20
N PHE A 65 6.31 -10.52 18.01
CA PHE A 65 7.63 -11.04 17.70
C PHE A 65 8.48 -10.00 16.97
N GLU A 66 9.77 -10.24 16.88
CA GLU A 66 10.73 -9.35 16.23
C GLU A 66 11.50 -10.10 15.15
N ASN A 67 11.80 -9.41 14.07
CA ASN A 67 12.68 -9.83 12.99
C ASN A 67 13.50 -8.62 12.50
N ASN A 68 14.26 -8.76 11.41
CA ASN A 68 15.08 -7.65 10.91
C ASN A 68 14.24 -6.47 10.40
N LEU A 69 12.98 -6.69 9.97
CA LEU A 69 12.10 -5.59 9.58
C LEU A 69 11.75 -4.69 10.77
N THR A 70 11.68 -5.24 11.99
CA THR A 70 11.44 -4.48 13.22
C THR A 70 12.73 -4.01 13.91
N ARG A 71 13.77 -4.84 13.93
CA ARG A 71 15.03 -4.55 14.62
C ARG A 71 15.94 -3.61 13.84
N ASP A 72 16.07 -3.81 12.51
CA ASP A 72 17.00 -3.06 11.67
C ASP A 72 16.41 -2.74 10.29
N PRO A 73 15.29 -2.00 10.25
CA PRO A 73 14.63 -1.67 8.97
C PRO A 73 15.48 -0.77 8.07
N ALA A 74 16.40 -0.01 8.64
CA ALA A 74 17.27 0.87 7.85
C ALA A 74 18.24 0.08 6.99
N SER A 75 18.82 -1.01 7.51
CA SER A 75 19.67 -1.92 6.74
C SER A 75 18.87 -2.65 5.65
N LEU A 76 17.63 -3.01 5.94
CA LEU A 76 16.77 -3.74 5.01
C LEU A 76 16.22 -2.83 3.88
N LEU A 77 15.77 -1.62 4.22
CA LEU A 77 15.01 -0.74 3.33
C LEU A 77 15.72 0.57 2.99
N GLY A 78 16.87 0.86 3.59
CA GLY A 78 17.54 2.15 3.51
C GLY A 78 17.88 2.59 2.09
N GLY A 79 18.23 1.65 1.21
CA GLY A 79 18.54 1.91 -0.20
C GLY A 79 17.38 2.49 -1.02
N ILE A 80 16.14 2.30 -0.58
CA ILE A 80 14.97 2.89 -1.23
C ILE A 80 15.04 4.42 -1.16
N TRP A 81 15.46 4.95 -0.01
CA TRP A 81 15.51 6.39 0.23
C TRP A 81 16.64 7.12 -0.49
N GLU A 82 17.62 6.41 -0.97
CA GLU A 82 18.65 6.97 -1.86
C GLU A 82 18.06 7.31 -3.22
N ALA A 83 17.09 6.52 -3.67
CA ALA A 83 16.44 6.67 -4.96
C ALA A 83 15.14 7.49 -4.88
N TRP A 84 14.42 7.44 -3.74
CA TRP A 84 13.09 7.99 -3.60
C TRP A 84 12.97 8.84 -2.34
N PRO A 85 12.51 10.11 -2.41
CA PRO A 85 12.57 11.03 -1.28
C PRO A 85 11.60 10.65 -0.15
N LYS A 86 12.09 10.75 1.08
CA LYS A 86 11.27 10.65 2.29
C LYS A 86 10.34 11.85 2.44
N GLN A 87 9.32 11.70 3.27
CA GLN A 87 8.51 12.82 3.74
C GLN A 87 9.33 13.70 4.70
N PRO A 88 9.46 15.01 4.47
CA PRO A 88 10.24 15.90 5.34
C PRO A 88 9.67 15.96 6.76
N GLU A 89 8.34 15.96 6.88
CA GLU A 89 7.60 16.00 8.14
C GLU A 89 7.61 14.67 8.90
N ASN A 90 7.98 13.58 8.23
CA ASN A 90 8.09 12.26 8.82
C ASN A 90 9.35 11.54 8.32
N PRO A 91 10.53 11.97 8.79
CA PRO A 91 11.82 11.43 8.34
C PRO A 91 12.11 10.03 8.87
N ALA A 92 11.37 9.56 9.87
CA ALA A 92 11.53 8.23 10.43
C ALA A 92 11.05 7.17 9.44
N LEU A 93 11.86 6.13 9.23
CA LEU A 93 11.49 5.03 8.34
C LEU A 93 10.19 4.35 8.80
N GLU A 94 9.96 4.26 10.09
CA GLU A 94 8.76 3.67 10.68
C GLU A 94 7.48 4.34 10.19
N GLY A 95 7.43 5.67 10.20
CA GLY A 95 6.27 6.43 9.76
C GLY A 95 6.00 6.39 8.26
N ASN A 96 6.91 5.80 7.48
CA ASN A 96 6.80 5.71 6.03
C ASN A 96 6.59 4.26 5.53
N THR A 97 6.41 3.29 6.40
CA THR A 97 6.14 1.88 6.04
C THR A 97 4.71 1.52 6.40
N TRP A 98 3.87 1.30 5.36
CA TRP A 98 2.43 1.15 5.50
C TRP A 98 1.90 -0.12 4.84
N ALA A 99 0.74 -0.56 5.30
CA ALA A 99 -0.13 -1.56 4.68
C ALA A 99 0.62 -2.69 3.96
N PRO A 100 1.34 -3.57 4.69
CA PRO A 100 1.91 -4.77 4.09
C PRO A 100 0.80 -5.77 3.76
N ASP A 101 1.00 -6.57 2.70
CA ASP A 101 0.25 -7.79 2.55
C ASP A 101 1.20 -8.95 2.24
N VAL A 102 0.82 -10.16 2.64
CA VAL A 102 1.70 -11.33 2.65
C VAL A 102 1.03 -12.53 2.01
N ILE A 103 1.72 -13.18 1.08
CA ILE A 103 1.26 -14.39 0.40
C ILE A 103 2.38 -15.42 0.27
N TRP A 104 2.02 -16.69 0.35
CA TRP A 104 2.94 -17.77 -0.03
C TRP A 104 3.06 -17.86 -1.55
N ASN A 105 4.28 -17.86 -2.06
CA ASN A 105 4.57 -18.06 -3.48
C ASN A 105 5.08 -19.49 -3.70
N ASP A 106 4.27 -20.33 -4.33
CA ASP A 106 4.56 -21.75 -4.54
C ASP A 106 5.77 -21.99 -5.45
N VAL A 107 6.02 -21.08 -6.41
CA VAL A 107 7.11 -21.20 -7.36
C VAL A 107 8.45 -20.83 -6.71
N MET A 108 8.47 -19.74 -5.95
CA MET A 108 9.66 -19.32 -5.20
C MET A 108 9.87 -20.15 -3.93
N ARG A 109 8.82 -20.79 -3.42
CA ARG A 109 8.80 -21.46 -2.12
C ARG A 109 9.21 -20.52 -1.00
N LYS A 110 8.64 -19.33 -1.01
CA LYS A 110 8.90 -18.24 -0.08
C LYS A 110 7.60 -17.54 0.31
N TRP A 111 7.56 -17.04 1.50
CA TRP A 111 6.63 -15.99 1.87
C TRP A 111 7.05 -14.68 1.18
N CYS A 112 6.12 -14.04 0.53
CA CYS A 112 6.29 -12.76 -0.16
C CYS A 112 5.48 -11.70 0.56
N MET A 113 6.15 -10.68 1.07
CA MET A 113 5.51 -9.49 1.65
C MET A 113 5.64 -8.33 0.65
N TYR A 114 4.52 -7.75 0.30
CA TYR A 114 4.45 -6.52 -0.47
C TYR A 114 4.20 -5.37 0.49
N LEU A 115 5.21 -4.53 0.67
CA LEU A 115 5.21 -3.46 1.68
C LEU A 115 5.19 -2.11 1.00
N SER A 116 4.27 -1.26 1.40
CA SER A 116 4.19 0.13 0.94
C SER A 116 5.22 0.99 1.67
N VAL A 117 6.08 1.66 0.91
CA VAL A 117 7.02 2.65 1.42
C VAL A 117 6.58 4.01 0.90
N ASN A 118 5.86 4.76 1.75
CA ASN A 118 5.31 6.04 1.39
C ASN A 118 6.36 7.14 1.44
N GLY A 119 6.39 7.97 0.41
CA GLY A 119 7.27 9.11 0.31
C GLY A 119 6.50 10.43 0.23
N HIS A 120 7.27 11.51 0.07
CA HIS A 120 6.73 12.86 -0.05
C HIS A 120 5.84 13.02 -1.28
N GLU A 121 4.69 13.66 -1.14
CA GLU A 121 3.78 14.01 -2.24
C GLU A 121 3.36 12.81 -3.11
N PHE A 122 2.93 11.69 -2.50
CA PHE A 122 2.53 10.47 -3.21
C PHE A 122 3.66 9.80 -4.02
N ARG A 123 4.91 10.16 -3.76
CA ARG A 123 6.08 9.45 -4.25
C ARG A 123 6.28 8.21 -3.41
N SER A 124 5.50 7.20 -3.70
CA SER A 124 5.49 5.95 -2.96
C SER A 124 6.05 4.82 -3.82
N VAL A 125 6.46 3.75 -3.18
CA VAL A 125 6.88 2.53 -3.84
C VAL A 125 6.37 1.33 -3.06
N ILE A 126 5.82 0.35 -3.74
CA ILE A 126 5.60 -0.97 -3.17
C ILE A 126 6.84 -1.80 -3.46
N VAL A 127 7.36 -2.42 -2.41
CA VAL A 127 8.55 -3.28 -2.46
C VAL A 127 8.21 -4.71 -2.11
N LEU A 128 8.99 -5.65 -2.65
CA LEU A 128 8.91 -7.06 -2.30
C LEU A 128 10.00 -7.43 -1.31
N LEU A 129 9.58 -8.04 -0.22
CA LEU A 129 10.43 -8.75 0.73
C LEU A 129 10.08 -10.25 0.70
N THR A 130 11.04 -11.12 0.93
CA THR A 130 10.80 -12.57 1.00
C THR A 130 11.41 -13.17 2.26
N ALA A 131 10.78 -14.24 2.75
CA ALA A 131 11.27 -15.01 3.88
C ALA A 131 10.95 -16.50 3.73
N ASP A 132 11.72 -17.36 4.40
CA ASP A 132 11.42 -18.80 4.51
C ASP A 132 10.33 -19.08 5.56
N ARG A 133 10.23 -18.20 6.56
CA ARG A 133 9.29 -18.29 7.68
C ARG A 133 8.71 -16.92 7.98
N LEU A 134 7.46 -16.88 8.39
CA LEU A 134 6.74 -15.63 8.72
C LEU A 134 7.33 -14.89 9.92
N ASP A 135 7.87 -15.61 10.89
CA ASP A 135 8.55 -15.04 12.07
C ASP A 135 10.08 -14.91 11.89
N GLY A 136 10.60 -15.25 10.71
CA GLY A 136 12.01 -15.13 10.37
C GLY A 136 12.40 -13.76 9.84
N ASP A 137 13.68 -13.64 9.49
CA ASP A 137 14.22 -12.44 8.86
C ASP A 137 13.83 -12.38 7.39
N TRP A 138 13.51 -11.17 6.92
CA TRP A 138 13.12 -10.88 5.55
C TRP A 138 14.32 -10.48 4.70
N THR A 139 14.26 -10.81 3.43
CA THR A 139 15.23 -10.41 2.42
C THR A 139 14.58 -9.42 1.45
N TYR A 140 15.18 -8.26 1.24
CA TYR A 140 14.75 -7.31 0.22
C TYR A 140 15.04 -7.85 -1.18
N VAL A 141 14.02 -7.89 -2.03
CA VAL A 141 14.13 -8.34 -3.42
C VAL A 141 14.19 -7.17 -4.39
N GLY A 142 13.31 -6.20 -4.23
CA GLY A 142 13.29 -5.03 -5.10
C GLY A 142 11.95 -4.30 -5.11
N PRO A 143 11.89 -3.16 -5.85
CA PRO A 143 10.67 -2.43 -6.07
C PRO A 143 9.74 -3.18 -7.04
N VAL A 144 8.43 -2.97 -6.87
CA VAL A 144 7.38 -3.58 -7.68
C VAL A 144 6.64 -2.55 -8.51
N VAL A 145 6.33 -1.40 -7.92
CA VAL A 145 5.68 -0.27 -8.60
C VAL A 145 5.97 1.03 -7.86
N TYR A 146 6.18 2.10 -8.61
CA TYR A 146 6.38 3.45 -8.11
C TYR A 146 5.20 4.36 -8.44
N SER A 147 5.03 5.43 -7.67
CA SER A 147 4.12 6.54 -7.99
C SER A 147 4.79 7.89 -7.78
N GLY A 148 4.25 8.93 -8.40
CA GLY A 148 4.72 10.30 -8.25
C GLY A 148 6.05 10.61 -8.95
N PHE A 149 6.44 9.83 -9.94
CA PHE A 149 7.64 10.07 -10.73
C PHE A 149 7.41 11.11 -11.83
N ASN A 150 8.48 11.76 -12.25
CA ASN A 150 8.54 12.75 -13.34
C ASN A 150 9.85 12.59 -14.13
N VAL A 151 10.10 13.47 -15.09
CA VAL A 151 11.29 13.43 -15.93
C VAL A 151 12.61 13.53 -15.15
N ASP A 152 12.62 14.16 -13.97
CA ASP A 152 13.85 14.37 -13.19
C ASP A 152 14.24 13.12 -12.39
N ASN A 153 13.29 12.26 -12.06
CA ASN A 153 13.51 11.12 -11.16
C ASN A 153 13.14 9.76 -11.76
N VAL A 154 12.50 9.71 -12.92
CA VAL A 154 12.08 8.47 -13.60
C VAL A 154 13.22 7.49 -13.82
N GLY A 155 14.42 7.95 -14.05
CA GLY A 155 15.61 7.11 -14.21
C GLY A 155 16.02 6.32 -12.96
N ARG A 156 15.40 6.63 -11.80
CA ARG A 156 15.59 5.91 -10.53
C ARG A 156 14.49 4.88 -10.26
N THR A 157 13.63 4.64 -11.25
CA THR A 157 12.49 3.72 -11.18
C THR A 157 12.62 2.60 -12.20
N ASP A 158 11.69 1.67 -12.23
CA ASP A 158 11.58 0.65 -13.27
C ASP A 158 10.77 1.11 -14.51
N VAL A 159 10.30 2.35 -14.51
CA VAL A 159 9.47 2.92 -15.58
C VAL A 159 10.13 2.81 -16.95
N PRO A 160 11.43 3.11 -17.14
CA PRO A 160 12.09 2.95 -18.43
C PRO A 160 12.04 1.51 -18.95
N ARG A 161 12.13 0.53 -18.06
CA ARG A 161 11.99 -0.88 -18.43
C ARG A 161 10.59 -1.25 -18.90
N VAL A 162 9.57 -0.59 -18.35
CA VAL A 162 8.15 -0.85 -18.69
C VAL A 162 7.73 -0.09 -19.94
N LEU A 163 8.03 1.21 -19.99
CA LEU A 163 7.57 2.09 -21.06
C LEU A 163 8.53 2.12 -22.28
N GLY A 164 9.79 1.73 -22.09
CA GLY A 164 10.88 2.01 -23.01
C GLY A 164 11.50 3.39 -22.77
N ASP A 165 12.77 3.55 -23.12
CA ASP A 165 13.54 4.75 -22.80
C ASP A 165 12.94 6.03 -23.37
N GLU A 166 12.52 6.03 -24.64
CA GLU A 166 11.92 7.20 -25.29
C GLU A 166 10.64 7.66 -24.60
N ALA A 167 9.74 6.72 -24.26
CA ALA A 167 8.50 7.03 -23.58
C ALA A 167 8.74 7.48 -22.14
N ALA A 168 9.74 6.93 -21.47
CA ALA A 168 10.09 7.31 -20.11
C ALA A 168 10.69 8.73 -20.02
N HIS A 169 11.24 9.26 -21.10
CA HIS A 169 11.74 10.64 -21.19
C HIS A 169 10.79 11.60 -21.92
N GLY A 170 9.60 11.11 -22.30
CA GLY A 170 8.54 11.88 -22.92
C GLY A 170 7.67 12.65 -21.93
N ASP A 171 6.40 12.81 -22.28
CA ASP A 171 5.41 13.44 -21.40
C ASP A 171 4.98 12.52 -20.26
N LEU A 172 5.49 12.78 -19.07
CA LEU A 172 5.17 12.07 -17.82
C LEU A 172 4.20 12.85 -16.92
N SER A 173 3.59 13.93 -17.43
CA SER A 173 2.70 14.80 -16.63
C SER A 173 1.58 14.01 -15.93
N ARG A 174 1.03 12.99 -16.59
CA ARG A 174 -0.02 12.12 -16.01
C ARG A 174 0.44 11.32 -14.78
N TYR A 175 1.73 11.03 -14.66
CA TYR A 175 2.30 10.30 -13.52
C TYR A 175 2.73 11.23 -12.38
N ALA A 176 3.15 12.45 -12.74
CA ALA A 176 3.57 13.48 -11.81
C ALA A 176 2.42 14.29 -11.23
N SER A 177 1.23 14.23 -11.85
CA SER A 177 0.10 15.05 -11.46
C SER A 177 -0.47 14.64 -10.10
N LEU A 178 -0.37 15.57 -9.15
CA LEU A 178 -1.02 15.48 -7.85
C LEU A 178 -2.54 15.78 -7.92
N LYS A 179 -3.04 16.21 -9.07
CA LYS A 179 -4.43 16.66 -9.22
C LYS A 179 -5.33 15.59 -9.86
N ASP A 180 -4.92 15.04 -10.97
CA ASP A 180 -5.83 14.29 -11.83
C ASP A 180 -5.64 12.78 -11.74
N THR A 181 -4.42 12.30 -11.66
CA THR A 181 -4.15 10.86 -11.57
C THR A 181 -3.86 10.38 -10.17
N ARG A 182 -3.16 11.14 -9.37
CA ARG A 182 -2.86 10.90 -7.94
C ARG A 182 -2.80 9.44 -7.52
N ILE A 183 -2.33 8.58 -8.41
CA ILE A 183 -2.13 7.18 -8.08
C ILE A 183 -1.06 7.14 -7.01
N ASN A 184 -1.37 6.48 -5.90
CA ASN A 184 -0.44 6.26 -4.82
C ASN A 184 -0.08 4.77 -4.80
N ALA A 185 1.19 4.45 -4.95
CA ALA A 185 1.68 3.07 -4.91
C ALA A 185 1.77 2.56 -3.47
N ILE A 186 0.60 2.34 -2.88
CA ILE A 186 0.40 1.79 -1.53
C ILE A 186 -0.73 0.75 -1.55
N ASP A 187 -0.99 0.12 -0.42
CA ASP A 187 -2.08 -0.82 -0.19
C ASP A 187 -2.04 -2.01 -1.17
N ALA A 188 -0.89 -2.65 -1.24
CA ALA A 188 -0.71 -3.82 -2.08
C ALA A 188 -1.57 -4.99 -1.59
N ALA A 189 -2.28 -5.65 -2.52
CA ALA A 189 -2.96 -6.91 -2.26
C ALA A 189 -2.59 -7.93 -3.34
N PRO A 190 -1.67 -8.86 -3.06
CA PRO A 190 -1.32 -9.93 -3.97
C PRO A 190 -2.47 -10.95 -4.09
N ILE A 191 -2.70 -11.44 -5.30
CA ILE A 191 -3.81 -12.32 -5.63
C ILE A 191 -3.26 -13.53 -6.37
N ARG A 192 -3.56 -14.72 -5.88
CA ARG A 192 -3.28 -15.97 -6.59
C ARG A 192 -4.55 -16.47 -7.25
N CYS A 193 -4.52 -16.64 -8.57
CA CYS A 193 -5.59 -17.23 -9.33
C CYS A 193 -5.49 -18.75 -9.36
N ASP A 194 -6.60 -19.41 -9.71
CA ASP A 194 -6.73 -20.88 -9.70
C ASP A 194 -5.72 -21.60 -10.60
N HIS A 195 -5.23 -20.93 -11.64
CA HIS A 195 -4.24 -21.46 -12.57
C HIS A 195 -2.78 -21.13 -12.22
N GLY A 196 -2.54 -20.63 -10.97
CA GLY A 196 -1.20 -20.29 -10.47
C GLY A 196 -0.68 -18.94 -10.94
N GLU A 197 -1.49 -18.16 -11.66
CA GLU A 197 -1.15 -16.78 -11.98
C GLU A 197 -1.12 -15.93 -10.72
N LEU A 198 -0.15 -15.03 -10.66
CA LEU A 198 0.00 -14.09 -9.56
C LEU A 198 -0.28 -12.68 -10.07
N TRP A 199 -1.17 -11.98 -9.38
CA TRP A 199 -1.54 -10.59 -9.66
C TRP A 199 -1.37 -9.75 -8.40
N MET A 200 -1.35 -8.45 -8.55
CA MET A 200 -1.36 -7.51 -7.43
C MET A 200 -2.30 -6.36 -7.75
N SER A 201 -3.25 -6.10 -6.86
CA SER A 201 -3.95 -4.82 -6.83
C SER A 201 -3.26 -3.86 -5.87
N PHE A 202 -3.41 -2.58 -6.11
CA PHE A 202 -2.83 -1.52 -5.29
C PHE A 202 -3.50 -0.19 -5.60
N GLY A 203 -3.24 0.80 -4.77
CA GLY A 203 -3.74 2.15 -4.97
C GLY A 203 -4.66 2.59 -3.86
N SER A 204 -4.79 3.90 -3.72
CA SER A 204 -5.55 4.54 -2.67
C SER A 204 -6.14 5.83 -3.18
N TRP A 205 -7.44 6.07 -2.86
CA TRP A 205 -8.15 7.32 -3.11
C TRP A 205 -8.20 7.78 -4.57
N PHE A 206 -7.65 8.95 -4.85
CA PHE A 206 -7.90 9.77 -6.03
C PHE A 206 -7.58 9.12 -7.36
N GLY A 207 -6.51 8.33 -7.43
CA GLY A 207 -6.10 7.60 -8.62
C GLY A 207 -6.85 6.29 -8.85
N GLY A 208 -7.57 5.80 -7.83
CA GLY A 208 -8.26 4.52 -7.87
C GLY A 208 -7.37 3.32 -7.61
N ILE A 209 -8.00 2.14 -7.73
CA ILE A 209 -7.36 0.83 -7.54
C ILE A 209 -6.97 0.28 -8.90
N TRP A 210 -5.73 -0.10 -9.00
CA TRP A 210 -5.12 -0.64 -10.21
C TRP A 210 -4.63 -2.06 -9.99
N MET A 211 -4.46 -2.81 -11.07
CA MET A 211 -4.01 -4.20 -11.00
C MET A 211 -3.10 -4.53 -12.18
N PHE A 212 -2.02 -5.27 -11.89
CA PHE A 212 -1.14 -5.84 -12.91
C PHE A 212 -0.64 -7.22 -12.51
N LYS A 213 -0.12 -7.93 -13.50
CA LYS A 213 0.40 -9.28 -13.35
C LYS A 213 1.80 -9.26 -12.72
N LEU A 214 2.02 -10.19 -11.79
CA LEU A 214 3.33 -10.49 -11.23
C LEU A 214 3.91 -11.74 -11.91
N ASP A 215 5.24 -11.80 -11.99
CA ASP A 215 5.95 -13.00 -12.40
C ASP A 215 6.09 -13.93 -11.17
N PRO A 216 5.46 -15.11 -11.18
CA PRO A 216 5.52 -16.01 -10.03
C PRO A 216 6.94 -16.53 -9.72
N LYS A 217 7.89 -16.44 -10.67
CA LYS A 217 9.29 -16.85 -10.45
C LYS A 217 10.07 -15.83 -9.64
N THR A 218 9.71 -14.56 -9.71
CA THR A 218 10.43 -13.47 -9.06
C THR A 218 9.61 -12.76 -8.00
N GLY A 219 8.28 -12.89 -8.03
CA GLY A 219 7.35 -12.12 -7.22
C GLY A 219 7.25 -10.65 -7.60
N LEU A 220 8.05 -10.17 -8.54
CA LEU A 220 8.04 -8.81 -9.05
C LEU A 220 7.03 -8.65 -10.20
N ARG A 221 6.88 -7.45 -10.74
CA ARG A 221 6.10 -7.19 -11.95
C ARG A 221 6.47 -8.15 -13.07
N ASP A 222 5.48 -8.67 -13.79
CA ASP A 222 5.71 -9.42 -15.02
C ASP A 222 5.98 -8.43 -16.17
N TYR A 223 7.25 -8.22 -16.48
CA TYR A 223 7.67 -7.30 -17.54
C TYR A 223 7.40 -7.82 -18.96
N SER A 224 6.92 -9.05 -19.11
CA SER A 224 6.48 -9.58 -20.41
C SER A 224 5.09 -9.13 -20.79
N VAL A 225 4.26 -8.73 -19.82
CA VAL A 225 2.91 -8.25 -20.03
C VAL A 225 2.92 -6.76 -20.36
N ARG A 226 2.18 -6.38 -21.41
CA ARG A 226 2.01 -4.98 -21.81
C ARG A 226 0.56 -4.58 -21.68
N TYR A 227 0.32 -3.40 -21.15
CA TYR A 227 -1.01 -2.82 -20.99
C TYR A 227 -1.17 -1.65 -21.97
N PRO A 228 -2.34 -1.51 -22.61
CA PRO A 228 -2.59 -0.35 -23.47
C PRO A 228 -2.79 0.91 -22.64
N LEU A 229 -2.64 2.07 -23.30
CA LEU A 229 -3.13 3.32 -22.72
C LEU A 229 -4.60 3.48 -23.13
N VAL A 230 -5.50 3.30 -22.18
CA VAL A 230 -6.93 3.54 -22.35
C VAL A 230 -7.38 4.47 -21.25
N HIS A 231 -7.90 5.64 -21.64
CA HIS A 231 -8.32 6.66 -20.68
C HIS A 231 -9.18 6.05 -19.58
N ASP A 232 -8.75 6.23 -18.35
CA ASP A 232 -9.41 5.81 -17.11
C ASP A 232 -9.69 4.30 -16.94
N SER A 233 -9.08 3.46 -17.76
CA SER A 233 -9.31 2.00 -17.70
C SER A 233 -8.03 1.19 -17.71
N ALA A 234 -6.98 1.66 -18.39
CA ALA A 234 -5.70 0.98 -18.44
C ALA A 234 -4.55 1.97 -18.67
N ASP A 235 -3.41 1.66 -18.07
CA ASP A 235 -2.19 2.44 -18.20
C ASP A 235 -1.00 1.50 -18.45
N PRO A 236 -0.09 1.83 -19.35
CA PRO A 236 1.06 0.98 -19.65
C PRO A 236 1.92 0.66 -18.43
N TYR A 237 1.98 1.57 -17.45
CA TYR A 237 2.76 1.35 -16.23
C TYR A 237 1.91 0.79 -15.09
N TYR A 238 0.72 1.31 -14.85
CA TYR A 238 -0.10 0.90 -13.70
C TYR A 238 -0.98 -0.33 -13.96
N GLY A 239 -1.14 -0.76 -15.21
CA GLY A 239 -1.95 -1.92 -15.56
C GLY A 239 -3.40 -1.59 -15.84
N VAL A 240 -4.34 -2.34 -15.25
CA VAL A 240 -5.79 -2.17 -15.45
C VAL A 240 -6.41 -1.54 -14.21
N LYS A 241 -7.23 -0.52 -14.40
CA LYS A 241 -8.01 0.08 -13.33
C LYS A 241 -9.23 -0.78 -13.01
N VAL A 242 -9.39 -1.17 -11.76
CA VAL A 242 -10.47 -2.05 -11.33
C VAL A 242 -11.54 -1.36 -10.50
N ALA A 243 -11.21 -0.25 -9.83
CA ALA A 243 -12.18 0.50 -9.02
C ALA A 243 -11.70 1.92 -8.70
N GLY A 244 -12.60 2.74 -8.17
CA GLY A 244 -12.29 4.06 -7.58
C GLY A 244 -11.84 5.12 -8.59
N GLY A 245 -11.15 6.13 -8.08
CA GLY A 245 -10.70 7.29 -8.83
C GLY A 245 -11.72 8.43 -8.86
N TYR A 246 -11.38 9.55 -9.54
CA TYR A 246 -12.23 10.73 -9.65
C TYR A 246 -12.76 11.26 -8.33
N TRP A 247 -11.89 11.39 -7.33
CA TRP A 247 -12.26 11.85 -5.99
C TRP A 247 -13.20 10.90 -5.22
N ASN A 248 -13.52 9.73 -5.78
CA ASN A 248 -14.17 8.69 -5.01
C ASN A 248 -13.15 8.07 -4.06
N SER A 249 -13.46 8.10 -2.79
CA SER A 249 -12.64 7.43 -1.79
C SER A 249 -12.68 5.92 -2.01
N GLY A 250 -11.55 5.26 -1.82
CA GLY A 250 -11.44 3.82 -1.89
C GLY A 250 -9.99 3.40 -1.78
N GLU A 251 -9.71 2.52 -0.83
CA GLU A 251 -8.38 1.98 -0.57
C GLU A 251 -8.46 0.60 0.09
N GLY A 252 -7.31 -0.02 0.37
CA GLY A 252 -7.27 -1.30 1.05
C GLY A 252 -7.99 -2.38 0.26
N SER A 253 -7.73 -2.49 -1.05
CA SER A 253 -8.37 -3.49 -1.90
C SER A 253 -8.00 -4.90 -1.47
N TYR A 254 -8.98 -5.80 -1.46
CA TYR A 254 -8.77 -7.21 -1.17
C TYR A 254 -9.68 -8.07 -2.05
N PHE A 255 -9.13 -9.10 -2.68
CA PHE A 255 -9.87 -9.98 -3.58
C PHE A 255 -10.12 -11.35 -2.95
N VAL A 256 -11.33 -11.82 -3.09
CA VAL A 256 -11.74 -13.16 -2.68
C VAL A 256 -12.33 -13.90 -3.86
N HIS A 257 -11.81 -15.09 -4.18
CA HIS A 257 -12.42 -16.00 -5.15
C HIS A 257 -13.30 -17.00 -4.44
N ARG A 258 -14.59 -17.03 -4.81
CA ARG A 258 -15.54 -18.00 -4.26
C ARG A 258 -16.65 -18.35 -5.25
N ASN A 259 -16.92 -19.62 -5.41
CA ASN A 259 -17.98 -20.14 -6.28
C ASN A 259 -17.89 -19.65 -7.73
N GLY A 260 -16.68 -19.53 -8.28
CA GLY A 260 -16.44 -19.04 -9.65
C GLY A 260 -16.56 -17.53 -9.83
N TRP A 261 -16.71 -16.77 -8.74
CA TRP A 261 -16.80 -15.32 -8.76
C TRP A 261 -15.64 -14.69 -7.98
N TRP A 262 -15.14 -13.58 -8.51
CA TRP A 262 -14.20 -12.71 -7.81
C TRP A 262 -14.96 -11.57 -7.13
N TYR A 263 -14.71 -11.39 -5.86
CA TYR A 263 -15.27 -10.32 -5.04
C TYR A 263 -14.16 -9.35 -4.68
N LEU A 264 -14.34 -8.07 -4.99
CA LEU A 264 -13.46 -7.00 -4.56
C LEU A 264 -14.07 -6.34 -3.31
N PHE A 265 -13.34 -6.38 -2.23
CA PHE A 265 -13.61 -5.60 -1.03
C PHE A 265 -12.67 -4.41 -0.99
N MET A 266 -13.16 -3.27 -0.59
CA MET A 266 -12.34 -2.08 -0.40
C MET A 266 -12.94 -1.18 0.67
N ALA A 267 -12.11 -0.46 1.38
CA ALA A 267 -12.55 0.56 2.31
C ALA A 267 -13.07 1.77 1.54
N TYR A 268 -14.14 2.37 2.05
CA TYR A 268 -14.77 3.55 1.48
C TYR A 268 -15.03 4.57 2.59
N GLY A 269 -14.75 5.82 2.34
CA GLY A 269 -14.93 6.89 3.31
C GLY A 269 -13.62 7.53 3.74
N TRP A 270 -13.66 8.36 4.75
CA TRP A 270 -12.51 9.11 5.25
C TRP A 270 -12.25 8.77 6.71
N LEU A 271 -11.04 8.36 7.06
CA LEU A 271 -10.64 8.00 8.43
C LEU A 271 -10.96 9.11 9.47
N GLY A 272 -10.84 10.37 9.08
CA GLY A 272 -11.03 11.51 9.97
C GLY A 272 -12.46 12.09 10.02
N ARG A 273 -13.48 11.43 9.45
CA ARG A 273 -14.84 11.93 9.46
C ARG A 273 -15.78 11.07 10.29
N THR A 274 -16.69 11.73 10.99
CA THR A 274 -17.86 11.11 11.63
C THR A 274 -18.70 10.37 10.60
N GLY A 275 -18.92 9.07 10.78
CA GLY A 275 -19.59 8.21 9.81
C GLY A 275 -18.67 7.28 9.05
N GLY A 276 -17.41 7.52 9.13
CA GLY A 276 -16.30 6.61 9.05
C GLY A 276 -16.03 5.87 7.77
N TYR A 277 -15.18 4.98 7.98
CA TYR A 277 -14.65 3.97 7.09
C TYR A 277 -15.66 2.85 6.94
N GLN A 278 -16.05 2.55 5.72
CA GLN A 278 -17.00 1.47 5.41
C GLN A 278 -16.35 0.49 4.44
N ILE A 279 -16.61 -0.79 4.61
CA ILE A 279 -16.26 -1.82 3.62
C ILE A 279 -17.43 -1.93 2.64
N ARG A 280 -17.15 -1.90 1.36
CA ARG A 280 -18.10 -2.10 0.27
C ARG A 280 -17.60 -3.19 -0.67
#